data_226bf05d1d13da95c973207e17594074
#
_entry.id   226bf05d1d13da95c973207e17594074
#
_cell.length_a   1.000
_cell.length_b   1.000
_cell.length_c   1.000
_cell.angle_alpha   90.00
_cell.angle_beta   90.00
_cell.angle_gamma   90.00
#
_symmetry.space_group_name_H-M   'P 1'
#
loop_
_entity.id
_entity.type
_entity.pdbx_description
1 polymer ?
#
loop_
_entity_poly.entity_id
_entity_poly.type
_entity_poly.pdbx_seq_one_letter_code
_entity_poly.pdbx_strand_id
1 'polypeptide(L)'
;MKNIENSILRNGIKTLIEEDDTSFKKSLVRCLSLKLNTAIKEVQKDFAEKLFEENQPMESIPEVEYFVSFVENYDPKTNNRLKLKNQSYINITESELKILTSLFDSLSTKNKKTMVMEILSSPSKIRKNIEFYKKARMQ
;
A
#
# COMPACT_ATOMS: atom_id res chain seq x y z
N MET A 1 9.33 -25.30 -14.58
CA MET A 1 9.22 -24.25 -15.65
C MET A 1 10.53 -24.03 -16.42
N LYS A 2 11.64 -23.72 -15.78
CA LYS A 2 12.94 -23.53 -16.48
C LYS A 2 13.34 -24.69 -17.41
N ASN A 3 13.00 -25.93 -17.07
CA ASN A 3 13.33 -27.10 -17.92
C ASN A 3 12.51 -27.15 -19.21
N ILE A 4 11.24 -26.68 -19.20
CA ILE A 4 10.37 -26.65 -20.37
C ILE A 4 10.80 -25.55 -21.32
N GLU A 5 11.11 -24.36 -20.82
CA GLU A 5 11.62 -23.24 -21.61
C GLU A 5 12.94 -23.57 -22.30
N ASN A 6 13.87 -24.19 -21.57
CA ASN A 6 15.14 -24.63 -22.12
C ASN A 6 14.98 -25.69 -23.21
N SER A 7 13.99 -26.60 -23.07
CA SER A 7 13.68 -27.60 -24.09
C SER A 7 13.14 -26.97 -25.36
N ILE A 8 12.23 -25.99 -25.22
CA ILE A 8 11.63 -25.28 -26.36
C ILE A 8 12.69 -24.43 -27.09
N LEU A 9 13.57 -23.77 -26.34
CA LEU A 9 14.68 -23.00 -26.93
C LEU A 9 15.66 -23.89 -27.68
N ARG A 10 16.03 -25.03 -27.12
CA ARG A 10 16.92 -26.01 -27.79
C ARG A 10 16.30 -26.52 -29.10
N ASN A 11 15.00 -26.86 -29.08
CA ASN A 11 14.30 -27.28 -30.29
C ASN A 11 14.21 -26.15 -31.32
N GLY A 12 13.98 -24.89 -30.88
CA GLY A 12 13.99 -23.74 -31.77
C GLY A 12 15.36 -23.51 -32.44
N ILE A 13 16.43 -23.62 -31.66
CA ILE A 13 17.80 -23.52 -32.21
C ILE A 13 18.08 -24.65 -33.23
N LYS A 14 17.66 -25.89 -32.94
CA LYS A 14 17.81 -27.02 -33.83
C LYS A 14 17.06 -26.81 -35.15
N THR A 15 15.81 -26.36 -35.11
CA THR A 15 15.00 -26.08 -36.34
C THR A 15 15.57 -24.91 -37.14
N LEU A 16 16.19 -23.94 -36.49
CA LEU A 16 16.89 -22.84 -37.17
C LEU A 16 18.11 -23.35 -37.95
N ILE A 17 18.88 -24.27 -37.35
CA ILE A 17 20.05 -24.90 -38.00
C ILE A 17 19.63 -25.79 -39.17
N GLU A 18 18.47 -26.42 -39.07
CA GLU A 18 17.89 -27.27 -40.12
C GLU A 18 17.14 -26.47 -41.22
N GLU A 19 17.18 -25.11 -41.14
CA GLU A 19 16.49 -24.19 -42.07
C GLU A 19 14.95 -24.36 -42.10
N ASP A 20 14.36 -24.98 -41.10
CA ASP A 20 12.90 -25.10 -40.94
C ASP A 20 12.30 -23.85 -40.28
N ASP A 21 12.07 -22.80 -41.09
CA ASP A 21 11.54 -21.51 -40.65
C ASP A 21 10.18 -21.64 -39.96
N THR A 22 9.33 -22.57 -40.39
CA THR A 22 7.96 -22.78 -39.86
C THR A 22 8.02 -23.33 -38.42
N SER A 23 8.83 -24.35 -38.19
CA SER A 23 9.01 -24.97 -36.87
C SER A 23 9.73 -24.02 -35.91
N PHE A 24 10.67 -23.23 -36.39
CA PHE A 24 11.32 -22.18 -35.61
C PHE A 24 10.31 -21.12 -35.13
N LYS A 25 9.49 -20.59 -36.04
CA LYS A 25 8.44 -19.61 -35.69
C LYS A 25 7.44 -20.17 -34.66
N LYS A 26 6.99 -21.42 -34.81
CA LYS A 26 6.13 -22.09 -33.81
C LYS A 26 6.80 -22.20 -32.44
N SER A 27 8.06 -22.58 -32.39
CA SER A 27 8.82 -22.68 -31.15
C SER A 27 9.00 -21.32 -30.47
N LEU A 28 9.26 -20.27 -31.26
CA LEU A 28 9.39 -18.91 -30.76
C LEU A 28 8.07 -18.39 -30.16
N VAL A 29 6.96 -18.54 -30.90
CA VAL A 29 5.61 -18.14 -30.41
C VAL A 29 5.26 -18.88 -29.12
N ARG A 30 5.56 -20.18 -29.04
CA ARG A 30 5.29 -20.97 -27.83
C ARG A 30 6.13 -20.49 -26.64
N CYS A 31 7.39 -20.17 -26.85
CA CYS A 31 8.28 -19.64 -25.81
C CYS A 31 7.77 -18.28 -25.30
N LEU A 32 7.42 -17.36 -26.21
CA LEU A 32 6.87 -16.05 -25.89
C LEU A 32 5.54 -16.16 -25.13
N SER A 33 4.66 -17.06 -25.54
CA SER A 33 3.38 -17.30 -24.86
C SER A 33 3.57 -17.81 -23.44
N LEU A 34 4.53 -18.72 -23.22
CA LEU A 34 4.84 -19.20 -21.86
C LEU A 34 5.38 -18.10 -20.97
N LYS A 35 6.29 -17.27 -21.47
CA LYS A 35 6.82 -16.13 -20.72
C LYS A 35 5.74 -15.09 -20.39
N LEU A 36 4.88 -14.78 -21.35
CA LEU A 36 3.76 -13.86 -21.15
C LEU A 36 2.79 -14.40 -20.09
N ASN A 37 2.40 -15.67 -20.16
CA ASN A 37 1.51 -16.29 -19.19
C ASN A 37 2.12 -16.30 -17.79
N THR A 38 3.43 -16.52 -17.66
CA THR A 38 4.13 -16.44 -16.38
C THR A 38 4.09 -15.02 -15.81
N ALA A 39 4.41 -14.01 -16.63
CA ALA A 39 4.36 -12.61 -16.23
C ALA A 39 2.94 -12.18 -15.81
N ILE A 40 1.90 -12.59 -16.54
CA ILE A 40 0.50 -12.31 -16.18
C ILE A 40 0.16 -12.93 -14.83
N LYS A 41 0.57 -14.18 -14.56
CA LYS A 41 0.30 -14.84 -13.28
C LYS A 41 1.01 -14.16 -12.12
N GLU A 42 2.23 -13.69 -12.31
CA GLU A 42 2.96 -12.93 -11.29
C GLU A 42 2.24 -11.61 -10.98
N VAL A 43 1.83 -10.85 -12.00
CA VAL A 43 1.06 -9.62 -11.81
C VAL A 43 -0.28 -9.87 -11.12
N GLN A 44 -1.00 -10.94 -11.51
CA GLN A 44 -2.26 -11.32 -10.86
C GLN A 44 -2.06 -11.69 -9.40
N LYS A 45 -0.98 -12.38 -9.08
CA LYS A 45 -0.63 -12.74 -7.70
C LYS A 45 -0.33 -11.49 -6.88
N ASP A 46 0.54 -10.61 -7.36
CA ASP A 46 0.88 -9.35 -6.69
C ASP A 46 -0.35 -8.46 -6.48
N PHE A 47 -1.26 -8.41 -7.47
CA PHE A 47 -2.51 -7.67 -7.36
C PHE A 47 -3.46 -8.28 -6.33
N ALA A 48 -3.59 -9.62 -6.32
CA ALA A 48 -4.39 -10.31 -5.32
C ALA A 48 -3.84 -10.09 -3.91
N GLU A 49 -2.52 -10.22 -3.71
CA GLU A 49 -1.88 -9.96 -2.42
C GLU A 49 -2.15 -8.52 -1.94
N LYS A 50 -2.03 -7.52 -2.81
CA LYS A 50 -2.36 -6.13 -2.49
C LYS A 50 -3.84 -5.93 -2.13
N LEU A 51 -4.76 -6.56 -2.87
CA LEU A 51 -6.19 -6.52 -2.55
C LEU A 51 -6.50 -7.19 -1.20
N PHE A 52 -5.84 -8.31 -0.89
CA PHE A 52 -5.98 -8.98 0.40
C PHE A 52 -5.41 -8.14 1.54
N GLU A 53 -4.27 -7.44 1.33
CA GLU A 53 -3.71 -6.52 2.32
C GLU A 53 -4.63 -5.31 2.58
N GLU A 54 -5.32 -4.79 1.55
CA GLU A 54 -6.28 -3.68 1.70
C GLU A 54 -7.58 -4.10 2.41
N ASN A 55 -8.00 -5.34 2.24
CA ASN A 55 -9.24 -5.87 2.81
C ASN A 55 -9.06 -6.69 4.09
N GLN A 56 -7.84 -6.80 4.63
CA GLN A 56 -7.70 -7.38 5.96
C GLN A 56 -8.47 -6.51 6.96
N PRO A 57 -9.35 -7.12 7.79
CA PRO A 57 -9.95 -6.41 8.90
C PRO A 57 -8.80 -5.79 9.69
N MET A 58 -8.90 -4.50 9.95
CA MET A 58 -7.93 -3.78 10.76
C MET A 58 -7.85 -4.54 12.09
N GLU A 59 -6.81 -5.39 12.25
CA GLU A 59 -6.52 -5.92 13.58
C GLU A 59 -6.54 -4.74 14.53
N SER A 60 -7.26 -4.86 15.62
CA SER A 60 -7.44 -3.78 16.56
C SER A 60 -6.07 -3.35 17.08
N ILE A 61 -5.57 -2.26 16.49
CA ILE A 61 -4.29 -1.69 16.86
C ILE A 61 -4.59 -0.69 17.95
N PRO A 62 -4.07 -0.90 19.16
CA PRO A 62 -4.39 -0.06 20.31
C PRO A 62 -4.25 1.44 20.04
N GLU A 63 -3.27 1.83 19.23
CA GLU A 63 -3.04 3.22 18.88
C GLU A 63 -4.13 3.80 17.97
N VAL A 64 -4.65 3.00 17.04
CA VAL A 64 -5.73 3.43 16.14
C VAL A 64 -7.04 3.53 16.92
N GLU A 65 -7.34 2.54 17.76
CA GLU A 65 -8.50 2.57 18.65
C GLU A 65 -8.45 3.77 19.59
N TYR A 66 -7.29 4.05 20.15
CA TYR A 66 -7.07 5.22 20.99
C TYR A 66 -7.33 6.53 20.23
N PHE A 67 -6.82 6.67 19.00
CA PHE A 67 -7.04 7.86 18.18
C PHE A 67 -8.52 8.03 17.82
N VAL A 68 -9.20 6.97 17.41
CA VAL A 68 -10.64 7.00 17.10
C VAL A 68 -11.45 7.38 18.33
N SER A 69 -11.16 6.76 19.48
CA SER A 69 -11.81 7.11 20.76
C SER A 69 -11.56 8.56 21.16
N PHE A 70 -10.35 9.07 20.93
CA PHE A 70 -10.05 10.48 21.17
C PHE A 70 -10.89 11.40 20.29
N VAL A 71 -11.03 11.09 19.00
CA VAL A 71 -11.84 11.86 18.04
C VAL A 71 -13.32 11.87 18.46
N GLU A 72 -13.87 10.71 18.82
CA GLU A 72 -15.27 10.54 19.22
C GLU A 72 -15.61 11.27 20.51
N ASN A 73 -14.69 11.32 21.46
CA ASN A 73 -14.87 11.93 22.77
C ASN A 73 -14.26 13.34 22.88
N TYR A 74 -13.87 13.94 21.74
CA TYR A 74 -13.25 15.26 21.75
C TYR A 74 -14.19 16.34 22.24
N ASP A 75 -13.71 17.14 23.18
CA ASP A 75 -14.37 18.35 23.67
C ASP A 75 -13.32 19.48 23.78
N PRO A 76 -13.50 20.62 23.11
CA PRO A 76 -12.51 21.70 23.11
C PRO A 76 -12.25 22.29 24.51
N LYS A 77 -13.17 22.09 25.48
CA LYS A 77 -13.05 22.61 26.83
C LYS A 77 -12.47 21.60 27.82
N THR A 78 -12.84 20.34 27.69
CA THR A 78 -12.55 19.32 28.70
C THR A 78 -11.68 18.17 28.21
N ASN A 79 -11.76 17.81 26.94
CA ASN A 79 -11.02 16.68 26.36
C ASN A 79 -10.38 17.04 25.03
N ASN A 80 -9.38 17.92 25.06
CA ASN A 80 -8.66 18.41 23.89
C ASN A 80 -7.17 18.00 23.89
N ARG A 81 -6.75 17.13 24.81
CA ARG A 81 -5.37 16.71 25.00
C ARG A 81 -5.13 15.32 24.44
N LEU A 82 -4.37 15.25 23.37
CA LEU A 82 -3.92 13.97 22.80
C LEU A 82 -2.64 13.51 23.51
N LYS A 83 -2.68 12.30 24.06
CA LYS A 83 -1.52 11.68 24.71
C LYS A 83 -0.59 11.05 23.66
N LEU A 84 0.68 11.35 23.72
CA LEU A 84 1.70 10.82 22.82
C LEU A 84 2.41 9.59 23.43
N LYS A 85 3.12 8.84 22.58
CA LYS A 85 3.86 7.63 23.00
C LYS A 85 4.90 7.90 24.09
N ASN A 86 5.49 9.09 24.09
CA ASN A 86 6.45 9.53 25.13
C ASN A 86 5.80 10.00 26.44
N GLN A 87 4.51 9.70 26.64
CA GLN A 87 3.70 10.11 27.79
C GLN A 87 3.42 11.63 27.89
N SER A 88 3.89 12.44 26.94
CA SER A 88 3.53 13.86 26.88
C SER A 88 2.14 14.07 26.29
N TYR A 89 1.58 15.27 26.48
CA TYR A 89 0.27 15.65 25.95
C TYR A 89 0.42 16.85 25.04
N ILE A 90 -0.38 16.88 23.97
CA ILE A 90 -0.51 18.03 23.08
C ILE A 90 -1.96 18.47 23.03
N ASN A 91 -2.21 19.77 23.09
CA ASN A 91 -3.54 20.32 22.86
C ASN A 91 -3.83 20.34 21.37
N ILE A 92 -4.97 19.80 21.00
CA ILE A 92 -5.50 19.79 19.62
C ILE A 92 -6.69 20.74 19.56
N THR A 93 -6.65 21.66 18.62
CA THR A 93 -7.78 22.57 18.37
C THR A 93 -8.85 21.87 17.51
N GLU A 94 -10.07 22.34 17.54
CA GLU A 94 -11.16 21.79 16.74
C GLU A 94 -10.85 21.80 15.23
N SER A 95 -10.19 22.86 14.75
CA SER A 95 -9.77 22.97 13.36
C SER A 95 -8.67 21.95 12.98
N GLU A 96 -7.73 21.70 13.87
CA GLU A 96 -6.69 20.68 13.68
C GLU A 96 -7.29 19.28 13.72
N LEU A 97 -8.24 19.01 14.63
CA LEU A 97 -8.94 17.75 14.69
C LEU A 97 -9.69 17.46 13.39
N LYS A 98 -10.45 18.42 12.86
CA LYS A 98 -11.16 18.28 11.57
C LYS A 98 -10.21 17.91 10.42
N ILE A 99 -9.03 18.52 10.38
CA ILE A 99 -8.02 18.20 9.37
C ILE A 99 -7.48 16.79 9.55
N LEU A 100 -7.11 16.41 10.78
CA LEU A 100 -6.61 15.06 11.06
C LEU A 100 -7.64 13.97 10.78
N THR A 101 -8.91 14.20 11.12
CA THR A 101 -10.00 13.26 10.84
C THR A 101 -10.24 13.14 9.33
N SER A 102 -10.29 14.25 8.60
CA SER A 102 -10.44 14.23 7.14
C SER A 102 -9.29 13.52 6.45
N LEU A 103 -8.06 13.72 6.92
CA LEU A 103 -6.90 13.01 6.40
C LEU A 103 -7.01 11.51 6.72
N PHE A 104 -7.32 11.15 7.95
CA PHE A 104 -7.50 9.77 8.39
C PHE A 104 -8.54 9.03 7.55
N ASP A 105 -9.70 9.64 7.33
CA ASP A 105 -10.80 9.03 6.56
C ASP A 105 -10.44 8.83 5.08
N SER A 106 -9.60 9.69 4.52
CA SER A 106 -9.16 9.60 3.12
C SER A 106 -8.10 8.53 2.86
N LEU A 107 -7.51 7.95 3.90
CA LEU A 107 -6.42 6.98 3.78
C LEU A 107 -6.92 5.53 3.72
N SER A 108 -6.17 4.68 3.02
CA SER A 108 -6.32 3.22 3.10
C SER A 108 -5.99 2.71 4.51
N THR A 109 -6.48 1.53 4.87
CA THR A 109 -6.31 0.91 6.21
C THR A 109 -4.84 0.87 6.65
N LYS A 110 -3.94 0.48 5.75
CA LYS A 110 -2.49 0.44 6.01
C LYS A 110 -1.93 1.83 6.32
N ASN A 111 -2.35 2.84 5.55
CA ASN A 111 -1.88 4.21 5.72
C ASN A 111 -2.49 4.89 6.95
N LYS A 112 -3.71 4.52 7.36
CA LYS A 112 -4.33 4.95 8.62
C LYS A 112 -3.46 4.56 9.82
N LYS A 113 -3.01 3.29 9.87
CA LYS A 113 -2.08 2.80 10.89
C LYS A 113 -0.79 3.62 10.93
N THR A 114 -0.16 3.79 9.79
CA THR A 114 1.10 4.54 9.67
C THR A 114 0.92 5.98 10.13
N MET A 115 -0.13 6.66 9.67
CA MET A 115 -0.45 8.02 10.08
C MET A 115 -0.63 8.13 11.60
N VAL A 116 -1.43 7.27 12.21
CA VAL A 116 -1.67 7.32 13.66
C VAL A 116 -0.38 7.08 14.44
N MET A 117 0.43 6.11 14.04
CA MET A 117 1.72 5.87 14.68
C MET A 117 2.67 7.07 14.56
N GLU A 118 2.64 7.78 13.43
CA GLU A 118 3.43 8.99 13.22
C GLU A 118 2.96 10.15 14.09
N ILE A 119 1.68 10.47 14.08
CA ILE A 119 1.14 11.59 14.87
C ILE A 119 1.30 11.37 16.36
N LEU A 120 1.16 10.13 16.85
CA LEU A 120 1.38 9.82 18.27
C LEU A 120 2.87 9.80 18.66
N SER A 121 3.80 9.80 17.72
CA SER A 121 5.23 9.76 18.02
C SER A 121 5.78 11.10 18.50
N SER A 122 5.33 12.22 17.97
CA SER A 122 5.80 13.56 18.37
C SER A 122 4.88 14.70 17.91
N PRO A 123 4.86 15.85 18.64
CA PRO A 123 4.07 17.02 18.25
C PRO A 123 4.44 17.57 16.88
N SER A 124 5.71 17.53 16.51
CA SER A 124 6.20 18.03 15.21
C SER A 124 5.61 17.24 14.03
N LYS A 125 5.38 15.94 14.22
CA LYS A 125 4.76 15.08 13.21
C LYS A 125 3.29 15.42 12.98
N ILE A 126 2.55 15.72 14.05
CA ILE A 126 1.16 16.20 13.95
C ILE A 126 1.11 17.47 13.11
N ARG A 127 1.93 18.46 13.39
CA ARG A 127 1.97 19.73 12.66
C ARG A 127 2.34 19.54 11.19
N LYS A 128 3.31 18.68 10.89
CA LYS A 128 3.69 18.34 9.49
C LYS A 128 2.54 17.72 8.71
N ASN A 129 1.80 16.78 9.31
CA ASN A 129 0.64 16.16 8.67
C ASN A 129 -0.47 17.19 8.40
N ILE A 130 -0.74 18.09 9.33
CA ILE A 130 -1.71 19.18 9.17
C ILE A 130 -1.29 20.14 8.04
N GLU A 131 -0.02 20.55 8.01
CA GLU A 131 0.51 21.43 6.96
C GLU A 131 0.47 20.77 5.58
N PHE A 132 0.83 19.51 5.50
CA PHE A 132 0.77 18.73 4.27
C PHE A 132 -0.65 18.70 3.71
N TYR A 133 -1.63 18.41 4.55
CA TYR A 133 -3.05 18.37 4.15
C TYR A 133 -3.56 19.74 3.69
N LYS A 134 -3.19 20.82 4.40
CA LYS A 134 -3.54 22.18 4.00
C LYS A 134 -2.98 22.51 2.62
N LYS A 135 -1.71 22.21 2.35
CA LYS A 135 -1.05 22.45 1.04
C LYS A 135 -1.70 21.64 -0.08
N ALA A 136 -2.05 20.37 0.17
CA ALA A 136 -2.70 19.51 -0.82
C ALA A 136 -4.10 20.00 -1.23
N ARG A 137 -4.78 20.72 -0.37
CA ARG A 137 -6.11 21.31 -0.67
C ARG A 137 -6.08 22.67 -1.32
N MET A 138 -4.93 23.36 -1.33
CA MET A 138 -4.77 24.67 -1.94
C MET A 138 -4.33 24.60 -3.41
N GLN A 139 -4.08 23.40 -3.95
CA GLN A 139 -3.81 23.13 -5.36
C GLN A 139 -5.07 22.62 -6.06
#